data_5a72b0d345eb9f0a8b882f45243e23e2
#
_entry.id   5a72b0d345eb9f0a8b882f45243e23e2
#
_cell.length_a   1.000
_cell.length_b   1.000
_cell.length_c   1.000
_cell.angle_alpha   90.00
_cell.angle_beta   90.00
_cell.angle_gamma   90.00
#
_symmetry.space_group_name_H-M   'P 1'
#
loop_
_entity.id
_entity.type
_entity.pdbx_description
1 polymer ?
#
loop_
_entity_poly.entity_id
_entity_poly.type
_entity_poly.pdbx_seq_one_letter_code
_entity_poly.pdbx_strand_id
1 'polypeptide(L)' 'MKEKEIMTVKQVAEYLQIDERTIYKLARSGLIPSLKIAGQWRFKKDVIDKWISEQSLERVTQNIKSSTKKKDKRR' A
#
# COMPACT_ATOMS: atom_id res chain seq x y z
N MET A 1 -15.62 12.26 -10.05
CA MET A 1 -16.20 11.84 -9.23
C MET A 1 -15.78 10.70 -8.46
N LYS A 2 -16.15 9.50 -8.77
CA LYS A 2 -15.82 8.39 -7.94
C LYS A 2 -14.40 8.07 -7.92
N GLU A 3 -13.72 8.30 -8.99
CA GLU A 3 -12.32 7.94 -9.07
C GLU A 3 -11.46 8.85 -8.22
N LYS A 4 -12.03 9.95 -7.73
CA LYS A 4 -11.28 10.85 -6.87
C LYS A 4 -11.61 10.71 -5.42
N GLU A 5 -12.02 9.54 -5.07
CA GLU A 5 -12.43 9.26 -3.71
C GLU A 5 -11.30 9.44 -2.71
N ILE A 6 -11.64 10.07 -1.59
CA ILE A 6 -10.69 10.26 -0.50
C ILE A 6 -11.08 9.29 0.62
N MET A 7 -10.10 8.60 1.15
CA MET A 7 -10.35 7.61 2.18
C MET A 7 -9.74 8.01 3.51
N THR A 8 -10.38 7.57 4.59
CA THR A 8 -9.85 7.75 5.93
C THR A 8 -8.92 6.59 6.26
N VAL A 9 -8.25 6.68 7.40
CA VAL A 9 -7.40 5.58 7.86
C VAL A 9 -8.21 4.29 7.97
N LYS A 10 -9.39 4.39 8.57
CA LYS A 10 -10.23 3.22 8.75
C LYS A 10 -10.61 2.60 7.40
N GLN A 11 -10.95 3.43 6.43
CA GLN A 11 -11.34 2.94 5.13
C GLN A 11 -10.17 2.27 4.40
N VAL A 12 -8.99 2.86 4.50
CA VAL A 12 -7.81 2.25 3.88
C VAL A 12 -7.48 0.94 4.56
N ALA A 13 -7.58 0.91 5.89
CA ALA A 13 -7.32 -0.31 6.63
C ALA A 13 -8.24 -1.44 6.18
N GLU A 14 -9.51 -1.13 6.01
CA GLU A 14 -10.47 -2.12 5.54
C GLU A 14 -10.20 -2.52 4.10
N TYR A 15 -9.89 -1.53 3.28
CA TYR A 15 -9.64 -1.76 1.86
C TYR A 15 -8.43 -2.66 1.65
N LEU A 16 -7.37 -2.43 2.42
CA LEU A 16 -6.14 -3.21 2.31
C LEU A 16 -6.14 -4.41 3.23
N GLN A 17 -7.15 -4.51 4.08
CA GLN A 17 -7.25 -5.59 5.06
C GLN A 17 -6.05 -5.62 5.99
N ILE A 18 -5.71 -4.45 6.50
CA ILE A 18 -4.60 -4.27 7.41
C ILE A 18 -5.11 -3.52 8.63
N ASP A 19 -4.49 -3.74 9.76
CA ASP A 19 -4.85 -3.07 11.00
C ASP A 19 -4.69 -1.56 10.87
N GLU A 20 -5.60 -0.80 11.45
CA GLU A 20 -5.53 0.66 11.44
C GLU A 20 -4.22 1.17 12.03
N ARG A 21 -3.75 0.51 13.07
CA ARG A 21 -2.49 0.90 13.69
C ARG A 21 -1.34 0.84 12.71
N THR A 22 -1.35 -0.19 11.88
CA THR A 22 -0.33 -0.34 10.87
C THR A 22 -0.42 0.76 9.84
N ILE A 23 -1.64 1.14 9.47
CA ILE A 23 -1.83 2.23 8.51
C ILE A 23 -1.27 3.54 9.06
N TYR A 24 -1.56 3.83 10.35
CA TYR A 24 -1.02 5.03 10.98
C TYR A 24 0.51 5.02 10.96
N LYS A 25 1.08 3.88 11.26
CA LYS A 25 2.52 3.73 11.28
C LYS A 25 3.12 3.98 9.91
N LEU A 26 2.51 3.40 8.88
CA LEU A 26 2.99 3.57 7.52
C LEU A 26 2.87 5.02 7.06
N ALA A 27 1.76 5.67 7.43
CA ALA A 27 1.55 7.05 7.04
C ALA A 27 2.58 7.97 7.70
N ARG A 28 2.81 7.76 8.99
CA ARG A 28 3.78 8.58 9.70
C ARG A 28 5.20 8.38 9.19
N SER A 29 5.50 7.18 8.76
CA SER A 29 6.83 6.85 8.26
C SER A 29 7.03 7.24 6.80
N GLY A 30 5.97 7.68 6.13
CA GLY A 30 6.06 8.02 4.72
C GLY A 30 6.17 6.81 3.81
N LEU A 31 5.77 5.65 4.31
CA LEU A 31 5.85 4.42 3.52
C LEU A 31 4.59 4.15 2.72
N ILE A 32 3.54 4.93 2.94
CA ILE A 32 2.32 4.81 2.17
C ILE A 32 1.91 6.20 1.72
N PRO A 33 1.47 6.37 0.48
CA PRO A 33 1.07 7.71 0.01
C PRO A 33 -0.09 8.24 0.83
N SER A 34 0.09 9.37 1.46
CA SER A 34 -0.92 9.92 2.35
C SER A 34 -0.88 11.43 2.34
N LEU A 35 -1.97 12.01 2.81
CA LEU A 35 -2.09 13.46 2.94
C LEU A 35 -2.48 13.78 4.36
N LYS A 36 -2.01 14.90 4.86
CA LYS A 36 -2.44 15.36 6.16
C LYS A 36 -3.26 16.63 5.96
N ILE A 37 -4.54 16.54 6.20
CA ILE A 37 -5.45 17.66 6.00
C ILE A 37 -6.08 18.01 7.33
N ALA A 38 -5.87 19.24 7.78
CA ALA A 38 -6.41 19.69 9.05
C ALA A 38 -6.10 18.71 10.19
N GLY A 39 -4.87 18.22 10.20
CA GLY A 39 -4.42 17.33 11.26
C GLY A 39 -4.88 15.90 11.15
N GLN A 40 -5.52 15.54 10.05
CA GLN A 40 -6.05 14.19 9.88
C GLN A 40 -5.45 13.53 8.65
N TRP A 41 -5.15 12.26 8.76
CA TRP A 41 -4.61 11.51 7.64
C TRP A 41 -5.70 11.19 6.65
N ARG A 42 -5.40 11.38 5.38
CA ARG A 42 -6.33 11.04 4.30
C ARG A 42 -5.55 10.42 3.16
N PHE A 43 -6.23 9.64 2.34
CA PHE A 43 -5.59 8.88 1.26
C PHE A 43 -6.43 8.99 0.01
N LYS A 44 -5.80 9.17 -1.13
CA LYS A 44 -6.52 9.19 -2.40
C LYS A 44 -6.57 7.76 -2.93
N LYS A 45 -7.77 7.32 -3.21
CA LYS A 45 -7.96 5.93 -3.61
C LYS A 45 -7.16 5.56 -4.85
N ASP A 46 -7.18 6.39 -5.86
CA ASP A 46 -6.45 6.06 -7.09
C ASP A 46 -4.94 6.02 -6.86
N VAL A 47 -4.43 6.85 -5.96
CA VAL A 47 -3.00 6.81 -5.64
C VAL A 47 -2.67 5.55 -4.86
N ILE A 48 -3.55 5.16 -3.94
CA ILE A 48 -3.36 3.93 -3.17
C ILE A 48 -3.37 2.72 -4.11
N ASP A 49 -4.30 2.71 -5.05
CA ASP A 49 -4.41 1.60 -6.00
C ASP A 49 -3.13 1.48 -6.83
N LYS A 50 -2.59 2.60 -7.27
CA LYS A 50 -1.38 2.58 -8.04
C LYS A 50 -0.21 2.07 -7.20
N TRP A 51 -0.13 2.55 -5.96
CA TRP A 51 0.93 2.15 -5.06
C TRP A 51 0.89 0.65 -4.79
N ILE A 52 -0.31 0.11 -4.59
CA ILE A 52 -0.45 -1.32 -4.36
C ILE A 52 -0.03 -2.10 -5.58
N SER A 53 -0.43 -1.66 -6.75
CA SER A 53 -0.05 -2.33 -7.98
C SER A 53 1.45 -2.42 -8.13
N GLU A 54 2.12 -1.33 -7.84
CA GLU A 54 3.56 -1.28 -7.97
C GLU A 54 4.24 -2.21 -6.98
N GLN A 55 3.73 -2.25 -5.76
CA GLN A 55 4.30 -3.14 -4.75
C GLN A 55 4.08 -4.60 -5.13
N SER A 56 2.88 -4.91 -5.56
CA SER A 56 2.56 -6.28 -5.91
C SER A 56 3.38 -6.80 -7.08
N LEU A 57 3.51 -5.98 -8.10
CA LEU A 57 4.27 -6.38 -9.27
C LEU A 57 5.72 -6.63 -8.92
N GLU A 58 6.27 -5.77 -8.10
CA GLU A 58 7.64 -5.92 -7.68
C GLU A 58 7.86 -7.21 -6.93
N ARG A 59 6.94 -7.52 -6.02
CA ARG A 59 7.02 -8.73 -5.24
C ARG A 59 6.92 -9.96 -6.10
N VAL A 60 5.97 -9.97 -7.01
CA VAL A 60 5.77 -11.09 -7.89
C VAL A 60 6.99 -11.33 -8.74
N THR A 61 7.57 -10.28 -9.26
CA THR A 61 8.77 -10.41 -10.07
C THR A 61 9.91 -11.02 -9.28
N GLN A 62 10.09 -10.56 -8.05
CA GLN A 62 11.15 -11.09 -7.21
C GLN A 62 10.92 -12.55 -6.88
N ASN A 63 9.70 -12.90 -6.60
CA ASN A 63 9.39 -14.28 -6.28
C ASN A 63 9.66 -15.20 -7.45
N ILE A 64 9.32 -14.77 -8.62
CA ILE A 64 9.56 -15.56 -9.81
C ILE A 64 11.04 -15.81 -9.98
N LYS A 65 11.84 -14.80 -9.76
CA LYS A 65 13.28 -14.97 -9.87
C LYS A 65 13.81 -15.92 -8.85
N SER A 66 13.35 -15.81 -7.62
CA SER A 66 13.86 -16.70 -6.59
C SER A 66 13.37 -18.09 -6.77
N SER A 67 12.17 -18.29 -7.16
CA SER A 67 11.67 -19.64 -7.26
C SER A 67 12.24 -20.35 -8.45
N THR A 68 12.70 -19.66 -9.39
CA THR A 68 13.37 -20.34 -10.45
C THR A 68 14.78 -20.64 -10.04
N LYS A 69 14.24 -20.45 -8.97
CA LYS A 69 14.78 -20.64 -8.44
C LYS A 69 14.91 -20.79 -7.58
N LYS A 70 14.46 -20.47 -6.71
CA LYS A 70 14.31 -20.53 -6.13
C LYS A 70 14.67 -20.44 -5.62
N LYS A 71 15.14 -20.39 -5.40
CA LYS A 71 15.18 -20.39 -5.33
C LYS A 71 15.63 -20.20 -5.13
N ASP A 72 16.03 -19.91 -5.05
CA ASP A 72 16.19 -19.84 -5.25
C ASP A 72 16.69 -19.59 -4.83
N LYS A 73 17.28 -19.48 -4.55
CA LYS A 73 17.49 -19.33 -4.58
C LYS A 73 17.95 -19.17 -4.14
N ARG A 74 18.30 -19.07 -3.95
CA ARG A 74 18.34 -19.05 -4.00
C ARG A 74 18.71 -18.99 -3.53
N ARG A 75 18.81 -18.76 -3.43
CA ARG A 75 18.75 -18.83 -3.49
C ARG A 75 18.93 -18.90 -3.36
#